data_f482f6765eaf93e1fc8624dad7701d7b
#
_entry.id   f482f6765eaf93e1fc8624dad7701d7b
#
_cell.length_a   1.000
_cell.length_b   1.000
_cell.length_c   1.000
_cell.angle_alpha   90.00
_cell.angle_beta   90.00
_cell.angle_gamma   90.00
#
_symmetry.space_group_name_H-M   'P 1'
#
loop_
_entity.id
_entity.type
_entity.pdbx_description
1 polymer ?
#
loop_
_entity_poly.entity_id
_entity_poly.type
_entity_poly.pdbx_seq_one_letter_code
_entity_poly.pdbx_strand_id
1 'polypeptide(L)'
;MIRSATSLLGSTGRAVLNAIGAIGAVALFAAQTIGNIARPPFYWREFVSACITIGYFSLPVVGLTALFTGGALALQIYAGGARFNAEAVVPSIVAIGMVRELGPVLGGLMVAARVASSIAAEIGTMKVTEQIDALVTLSTN
;
A
#
# COMPACT_ATOMS: atom_id res chain seq x y z
N MET A 1 -15.43 27.48 34.57
CA MET A 1 -15.93 27.18 33.22
C MET A 1 -15.07 27.71 32.07
N ILE A 2 -14.58 28.95 32.11
CA ILE A 2 -13.76 29.56 31.03
C ILE A 2 -12.39 28.85 30.86
N ARG A 3 -11.73 28.45 31.95
CA ARG A 3 -10.43 27.73 31.91
C ARG A 3 -10.50 26.34 31.26
N SER A 4 -11.63 25.67 31.40
CA SER A 4 -11.82 24.35 30.78
C SER A 4 -12.06 24.47 29.26
N ALA A 5 -12.74 25.50 28.79
CA ALA A 5 -12.97 25.76 27.40
C ALA A 5 -11.67 26.16 26.67
N THR A 6 -10.83 26.97 27.26
CA THR A 6 -9.54 27.37 26.66
C THR A 6 -8.54 26.21 26.61
N SER A 7 -8.57 25.28 27.59
CA SER A 7 -7.70 24.08 27.54
C SER A 7 -8.15 23.10 26.49
N LEU A 8 -9.44 22.94 26.26
CA LEU A 8 -9.98 22.09 25.19
C LEU A 8 -9.68 22.67 23.79
N LEU A 9 -9.85 23.97 23.61
CA LEU A 9 -9.49 24.64 22.36
C LEU A 9 -7.98 24.54 22.07
N GLY A 10 -7.15 24.70 23.11
CA GLY A 10 -5.70 24.56 22.97
C GLY A 10 -5.23 23.13 22.68
N SER A 11 -5.91 22.11 23.24
CA SER A 11 -5.58 20.71 22.94
C SER A 11 -6.00 20.31 21.52
N THR A 12 -7.19 20.74 21.10
CA THR A 12 -7.69 20.50 19.75
C THR A 12 -6.83 21.21 18.70
N GLY A 13 -6.44 22.47 18.97
CA GLY A 13 -5.55 23.23 18.09
C GLY A 13 -4.18 22.55 17.91
N ARG A 14 -3.59 22.08 19.01
CA ARG A 14 -2.32 21.30 18.94
C ARG A 14 -2.47 19.99 18.21
N ALA A 15 -3.56 19.26 18.40
CA ALA A 15 -3.80 18.01 17.67
C ALA A 15 -3.91 18.25 16.17
N VAL A 16 -4.63 19.29 15.74
CA VAL A 16 -4.76 19.67 14.33
C VAL A 16 -3.42 20.11 13.75
N LEU A 17 -2.66 20.94 14.45
CA LEU A 17 -1.34 21.38 13.99
C LEU A 17 -0.35 20.21 13.90
N ASN A 18 -0.38 19.28 14.83
CA ASN A 18 0.44 18.07 14.78
C ASN A 18 0.05 17.16 13.60
N ALA A 19 -1.25 17.01 13.33
CA ALA A 19 -1.72 16.23 12.19
C ALA A 19 -1.30 16.87 10.86
N ILE A 20 -1.45 18.19 10.71
CA ILE A 20 -1.00 18.93 9.53
C ILE A 20 0.53 18.84 9.39
N GLY A 21 1.26 18.96 10.50
CA GLY A 21 2.71 18.81 10.51
C GLY A 21 3.17 17.42 10.07
N ALA A 22 2.50 16.36 10.53
CA ALA A 22 2.77 15.00 10.10
C ALA A 22 2.51 14.78 8.60
N ILE A 23 1.39 15.29 8.10
CA ILE A 23 1.08 15.25 6.66
C ILE A 23 2.13 16.02 5.85
N GLY A 24 2.52 17.22 6.33
CA GLY A 24 3.56 18.03 5.69
C GLY A 24 4.92 17.30 5.66
N ALA A 25 5.31 16.65 6.75
CA ALA A 25 6.56 15.87 6.81
C ALA A 25 6.55 14.71 5.80
N VAL A 26 5.45 13.97 5.72
CA VAL A 26 5.29 12.88 4.74
C VAL A 26 5.33 13.41 3.30
N ALA A 27 4.67 14.54 3.03
CA ALA A 27 4.66 15.15 1.71
C ALA A 27 6.07 15.63 1.29
N LEU A 28 6.81 16.26 2.20
CA LEU A 28 8.19 16.69 1.96
C LEU A 28 9.12 15.49 1.73
N PHE A 29 8.99 14.45 2.54
CA PHE A 29 9.75 13.21 2.36
C PHE A 29 9.47 12.58 0.99
N ALA A 30 8.20 12.47 0.60
CA ALA A 30 7.82 11.95 -0.72
C ALA A 30 8.40 12.80 -1.87
N ALA A 31 8.32 14.12 -1.76
CA ALA A 31 8.87 15.03 -2.75
C ALA A 31 10.41 14.91 -2.89
N GLN A 32 11.11 14.79 -1.76
CA GLN A 32 12.57 14.57 -1.75
C GLN A 32 12.93 13.21 -2.36
N THR A 33 12.19 12.16 -2.02
CA THR A 33 12.40 10.81 -2.57
C THR A 33 12.23 10.82 -4.09
N ILE A 34 11.14 11.42 -4.60
CA ILE A 34 10.92 11.53 -6.04
C ILE A 34 12.02 12.34 -6.72
N GLY A 35 12.45 13.43 -6.09
CA GLY A 35 13.55 14.26 -6.60
C GLY A 35 14.88 13.50 -6.67
N ASN A 36 15.14 12.61 -5.73
CA ASN A 36 16.36 11.81 -5.70
C ASN A 36 16.34 10.63 -6.68
N ILE A 37 15.19 10.10 -7.02
CA ILE A 37 15.06 9.06 -8.07
C ILE A 37 15.57 9.56 -9.42
N ALA A 38 15.41 10.86 -9.72
CA ALA A 38 15.85 11.47 -10.97
C ALA A 38 17.37 11.79 -11.00
N ARG A 39 18.10 11.62 -9.89
CA ARG A 39 19.54 11.94 -9.81
C ARG A 39 20.38 10.71 -10.08
N PRO A 40 21.37 10.76 -11.00
CA PRO A 40 22.34 9.69 -11.16
C PRO A 40 23.22 9.56 -9.89
N PRO A 41 23.69 8.35 -9.50
CA PRO A 41 23.73 7.11 -10.28
C PRO A 41 22.46 6.28 -10.18
N PHE A 42 22.02 5.74 -11.32
CA PHE A 42 20.81 4.92 -11.41
C PHE A 42 21.19 3.43 -11.32
N TYR A 43 20.81 2.79 -10.24
CA TYR A 43 21.13 1.39 -9.97
C TYR A 43 20.08 0.46 -10.59
N TRP A 44 20.04 0.36 -11.91
CA TRP A 44 19.06 -0.48 -12.62
C TRP A 44 19.03 -1.92 -12.14
N ARG A 45 20.19 -2.48 -11.82
CA ARG A 45 20.30 -3.87 -11.38
C ARG A 45 19.59 -4.09 -10.05
N GLU A 46 19.79 -3.21 -9.09
CA GLU A 46 19.12 -3.28 -7.78
C GLU A 46 17.62 -3.03 -7.90
N PHE A 47 17.22 -2.09 -8.75
CA PHE A 47 15.81 -1.82 -9.02
C PHE A 47 15.09 -3.04 -9.61
N VAL A 48 15.67 -3.66 -10.65
CA VAL A 48 15.09 -4.86 -11.27
C VAL A 48 15.07 -6.04 -10.30
N SER A 49 16.13 -6.23 -9.51
CA SER A 49 16.18 -7.26 -8.47
C SER A 49 15.09 -7.08 -7.43
N ALA A 50 14.88 -5.86 -6.94
CA ALA A 50 13.81 -5.54 -6.01
C ALA A 50 12.42 -5.80 -6.62
N CYS A 51 12.18 -5.38 -7.87
CA CYS A 51 10.94 -5.63 -8.57
C CYS A 51 10.63 -7.14 -8.74
N ILE A 52 11.64 -7.93 -9.09
CA ILE A 52 11.49 -9.39 -9.22
C ILE A 52 11.18 -10.01 -7.85
N THR A 53 11.92 -9.65 -6.84
CA THR A 53 11.73 -10.17 -5.48
C THR A 53 10.32 -9.84 -4.95
N ILE A 54 9.91 -8.58 -5.06
CA ILE A 54 8.58 -8.14 -4.66
C ILE A 54 7.49 -8.85 -5.47
N GLY A 55 7.63 -8.89 -6.79
CA GLY A 55 6.66 -9.51 -7.69
C GLY A 55 6.53 -11.00 -7.43
N TYR A 56 7.62 -11.74 -7.45
CA TYR A 56 7.63 -13.19 -7.30
C TYR A 56 7.05 -13.66 -5.96
N PHE A 57 7.47 -13.05 -4.85
CA PHE A 57 6.96 -13.42 -3.53
C PHE A 57 5.53 -12.94 -3.26
N SER A 58 5.00 -12.03 -4.05
CA SER A 58 3.60 -11.60 -3.94
C SER A 58 2.64 -12.48 -4.73
N LEU A 59 3.12 -13.19 -5.76
CA LEU A 59 2.29 -14.04 -6.63
C LEU A 59 1.45 -15.08 -5.87
N PRO A 60 1.99 -15.86 -4.92
CA PRO A 60 1.19 -16.87 -4.22
C PRO A 60 0.04 -16.26 -3.42
N VAL A 61 0.29 -15.13 -2.77
CA VAL A 61 -0.71 -14.45 -1.93
C VAL A 61 -1.80 -13.82 -2.80
N VAL A 62 -1.41 -13.11 -3.86
CA VAL A 62 -2.34 -12.48 -4.80
C VAL A 62 -3.14 -13.56 -5.55
N GLY A 63 -2.49 -14.63 -6.00
CA GLY A 63 -3.13 -15.74 -6.70
C GLY A 63 -4.16 -16.46 -5.84
N LEU A 64 -3.82 -16.76 -4.59
CA LEU A 64 -4.74 -17.40 -3.66
C LEU A 64 -5.94 -16.49 -3.34
N THR A 65 -5.69 -15.21 -3.10
CA THR A 65 -6.76 -14.23 -2.86
C THR A 65 -7.68 -14.09 -4.07
N ALA A 66 -7.10 -14.01 -5.28
CA ALA A 66 -7.88 -13.92 -6.51
C ALA A 66 -8.75 -15.17 -6.73
N LEU A 67 -8.21 -16.36 -6.43
CA LEU A 67 -8.93 -17.63 -6.55
C LEU A 67 -10.14 -17.68 -5.59
N PHE A 68 -9.95 -17.35 -4.33
CA PHE A 68 -11.06 -17.35 -3.36
C PHE A 68 -12.08 -16.25 -3.64
N THR A 69 -11.63 -15.04 -3.98
CA THR A 69 -12.54 -13.92 -4.29
C THR A 69 -13.31 -14.20 -5.58
N GLY A 70 -12.65 -14.73 -6.62
CA GLY A 70 -13.31 -15.11 -7.87
C GLY A 70 -14.30 -16.25 -7.67
N GLY A 71 -13.97 -17.26 -6.86
CA GLY A 71 -14.86 -18.35 -6.51
C GLY A 71 -16.09 -17.87 -5.73
N ALA A 72 -15.90 -17.01 -4.73
CA ALA A 72 -17.01 -16.43 -3.97
C ALA A 72 -17.94 -15.59 -4.87
N LEU A 73 -17.35 -14.76 -5.75
CA LEU A 73 -18.10 -13.97 -6.72
C LEU A 73 -18.90 -14.86 -7.69
N ALA A 74 -18.29 -15.93 -8.19
CA ALA A 74 -18.96 -16.88 -9.08
C ALA A 74 -20.17 -17.52 -8.40
N LEU A 75 -20.03 -18.01 -7.16
CA LEU A 75 -21.13 -18.60 -6.41
C LEU A 75 -22.25 -17.58 -6.14
N GLN A 76 -21.92 -16.35 -5.84
CA GLN A 76 -22.88 -15.30 -5.54
C GLN A 76 -23.68 -14.89 -6.79
N ILE A 77 -23.00 -14.75 -7.93
CA ILE A 77 -23.64 -14.43 -9.23
C ILE A 77 -24.48 -15.62 -9.70
N TYR A 78 -23.99 -16.87 -9.53
CA TYR A 78 -24.74 -18.08 -9.88
C TYR A 78 -26.04 -18.17 -9.07
N ALA A 79 -25.98 -17.99 -7.76
CA ALA A 79 -27.15 -18.05 -6.89
C ALA A 79 -28.21 -16.97 -7.25
N GLY A 80 -27.75 -15.80 -7.71
CA GLY A 80 -28.64 -14.74 -8.22
C GLY A 80 -29.19 -15.06 -9.62
N GLY A 81 -28.33 -15.52 -10.53
CA GLY A 81 -28.66 -15.81 -11.92
C GLY A 81 -29.57 -17.02 -12.13
N ALA A 82 -29.47 -18.04 -11.27
CA ALA A 82 -30.31 -19.23 -11.31
C ALA A 82 -31.81 -18.92 -11.22
N ARG A 83 -32.19 -17.83 -10.53
CA ARG A 83 -33.59 -17.37 -10.43
C ARG A 83 -34.14 -16.87 -11.76
N PHE A 84 -33.29 -16.52 -12.71
CA PHE A 84 -33.65 -15.95 -14.01
C PHE A 84 -33.26 -16.88 -15.18
N ASN A 85 -32.88 -18.14 -14.92
CA ASN A 85 -32.35 -19.08 -15.91
C ASN A 85 -31.16 -18.50 -16.72
N ALA A 86 -30.35 -17.61 -16.09
CA ALA A 86 -29.25 -16.91 -16.75
C ALA A 86 -27.88 -17.54 -16.43
N GLU A 87 -27.83 -18.86 -16.17
CA GLU A 87 -26.61 -19.57 -15.76
C GLU A 87 -25.49 -19.50 -16.81
N ALA A 88 -25.85 -19.49 -18.09
CA ALA A 88 -24.88 -19.42 -19.18
C ALA A 88 -24.08 -18.10 -19.23
N VAL A 89 -24.58 -17.02 -18.62
CA VAL A 89 -23.94 -15.70 -18.63
C VAL A 89 -23.00 -15.50 -17.43
N VAL A 90 -23.13 -16.32 -16.39
CA VAL A 90 -22.35 -16.22 -15.14
C VAL A 90 -20.84 -16.19 -15.38
N PRO A 91 -20.23 -17.10 -16.20
CA PRO A 91 -18.78 -17.09 -16.43
C PRO A 91 -18.27 -15.79 -17.05
N SER A 92 -19.04 -15.23 -17.99
CA SER A 92 -18.67 -13.99 -18.66
C SER A 92 -18.70 -12.79 -17.70
N ILE A 93 -19.71 -12.70 -16.85
CA ILE A 93 -19.85 -11.62 -15.85
C ILE A 93 -18.70 -11.71 -14.82
N VAL A 94 -18.40 -12.93 -14.33
CA VAL A 94 -17.30 -13.15 -13.38
C VAL A 94 -15.97 -12.77 -14.01
N ALA A 95 -15.70 -13.22 -15.25
CA ALA A 95 -14.46 -12.91 -15.94
C ALA A 95 -14.26 -11.39 -16.12
N ILE A 96 -15.30 -10.70 -16.60
CA ILE A 96 -15.25 -9.25 -16.80
C ILE A 96 -15.05 -8.52 -15.45
N GLY A 97 -15.81 -8.88 -14.40
CA GLY A 97 -15.69 -8.27 -13.08
C GLY A 97 -14.30 -8.47 -12.45
N MET A 98 -13.74 -9.69 -12.60
CA MET A 98 -12.39 -9.98 -12.10
C MET A 98 -11.31 -9.20 -12.84
N VAL A 99 -11.34 -9.19 -14.17
CA VAL A 99 -10.28 -8.57 -14.98
C VAL A 99 -10.36 -7.05 -14.94
N ARG A 100 -11.56 -6.50 -14.98
CA ARG A 100 -11.76 -5.06 -15.11
C ARG A 100 -11.70 -4.30 -13.78
N GLU A 101 -12.22 -4.87 -12.72
CA GLU A 101 -12.41 -4.17 -11.44
C GLU A 101 -11.61 -4.81 -10.31
N LEU A 102 -11.87 -6.08 -10.00
CA LEU A 102 -11.31 -6.73 -8.83
C LEU A 102 -9.81 -7.05 -8.97
N GLY A 103 -9.36 -7.49 -10.14
CA GLY A 103 -7.95 -7.82 -10.40
C GLY A 103 -7.02 -6.63 -10.13
N PRO A 104 -7.19 -5.49 -10.80
CA PRO A 104 -6.34 -4.32 -10.59
C PRO A 104 -6.41 -3.77 -9.18
N VAL A 105 -7.60 -3.68 -8.58
CA VAL A 105 -7.77 -3.11 -7.24
C VAL A 105 -7.23 -4.02 -6.16
N LEU A 106 -7.63 -5.29 -6.14
CA LEU A 106 -7.16 -6.24 -5.12
C LEU A 106 -5.68 -6.56 -5.30
N GLY A 107 -5.24 -6.80 -6.52
CA GLY A 107 -3.82 -7.06 -6.82
C GLY A 107 -2.94 -5.88 -6.41
N GLY A 108 -3.31 -4.67 -6.80
CA GLY A 108 -2.59 -3.46 -6.46
C GLY A 108 -2.55 -3.19 -4.95
N LEU A 109 -3.67 -3.35 -4.27
CA LEU A 109 -3.76 -3.14 -2.82
C LEU A 109 -2.93 -4.18 -2.04
N MET A 110 -2.99 -5.45 -2.44
CA MET A 110 -2.22 -6.52 -1.81
C MET A 110 -0.72 -6.34 -1.98
N VAL A 111 -0.28 -5.99 -3.18
CA VAL A 111 1.14 -5.71 -3.46
C VAL A 111 1.58 -4.47 -2.68
N ALA A 112 0.82 -3.39 -2.71
CA ALA A 112 1.14 -2.16 -1.98
C ALA A 112 1.26 -2.39 -0.47
N ALA A 113 0.32 -3.11 0.15
CA ALA A 113 0.35 -3.42 1.57
C ALA A 113 1.57 -4.26 1.95
N ARG A 114 1.92 -5.26 1.12
CA ARG A 114 3.08 -6.11 1.36
C ARG A 114 4.39 -5.36 1.23
N VAL A 115 4.52 -4.54 0.19
CA VAL A 115 5.72 -3.72 -0.03
C VAL A 115 5.90 -2.71 1.10
N ALA A 116 4.83 -2.00 1.47
CA ALA A 116 4.87 -1.02 2.55
C ALA A 116 5.28 -1.65 3.88
N SER A 117 4.72 -2.82 4.22
CA SER A 117 5.08 -3.53 5.47
C SER A 117 6.52 -4.03 5.46
N SER A 118 7.02 -4.53 4.33
CA SER A 118 8.40 -4.98 4.18
C SER A 118 9.39 -3.82 4.34
N ILE A 119 9.15 -2.70 3.66
CA ILE A 119 9.99 -1.50 3.78
C ILE A 119 9.97 -0.96 5.21
N ALA A 120 8.79 -0.89 5.84
CA ALA A 120 8.67 -0.42 7.21
C ALA A 120 9.44 -1.31 8.20
N ALA A 121 9.40 -2.63 8.02
CA ALA A 121 10.14 -3.59 8.84
C ALA A 121 11.66 -3.43 8.64
N GLU A 122 12.13 -3.26 7.41
CA GLU A 122 13.54 -3.09 7.09
C GLU A 122 14.08 -1.77 7.69
N ILE A 123 13.40 -0.66 7.48
CA ILE A 123 13.77 0.64 8.08
C ILE A 123 13.71 0.55 9.60
N GLY A 124 12.73 -0.15 10.17
CA GLY A 124 12.61 -0.37 11.60
C GLY A 124 13.82 -1.12 12.17
N THR A 125 14.26 -2.19 11.51
CA THR A 125 15.47 -2.93 11.94
C THR A 125 16.74 -2.09 11.80
N MET A 126 16.90 -1.34 10.72
CA MET A 126 18.04 -0.43 10.53
C MET A 126 18.08 0.66 11.62
N LYS A 127 16.92 1.13 12.08
CA LYS A 127 16.87 2.13 13.16
C LYS A 127 17.27 1.54 14.51
N VAL A 128 16.79 0.33 14.84
CA VAL A 128 17.13 -0.36 16.09
C VAL A 128 18.62 -0.73 16.15
N THR A 129 19.22 -1.03 15.02
CA THR A 129 20.66 -1.36 14.92
C THR A 129 21.55 -0.12 14.73
N GLU A 130 21.01 1.09 14.85
CA GLU A 130 21.72 2.38 14.71
C GLU A 130 22.40 2.59 13.34
N GLN A 131 22.06 1.78 12.34
CA GLN A 131 22.62 1.92 10.98
C GLN A 131 22.23 3.24 10.33
N ILE A 132 21.01 3.74 10.59
CA ILE A 132 20.57 5.03 10.06
C ILE A 132 21.39 6.16 10.67
N ASP A 133 21.67 6.10 11.96
CA ASP A 133 22.43 7.13 12.66
C ASP A 133 23.91 7.12 12.19
N ALA A 134 24.45 5.94 11.88
CA ALA A 134 25.77 5.80 11.26
C ALA A 134 25.82 6.42 9.85
N LEU A 135 24.79 6.21 9.02
CA LEU A 135 24.69 6.82 7.68
C LEU A 135 24.61 8.35 7.76
N VAL A 136 23.88 8.89 8.72
CA VAL A 136 23.78 10.34 8.95
C VAL A 136 25.13 10.93 9.34
N THR A 137 25.89 10.24 10.20
CA THR A 137 27.25 10.70 10.59
C THR A 137 28.25 10.65 9.44
N LEU A 138 28.07 9.73 8.49
CA LEU A 138 28.87 9.63 7.27
C LEU A 138 28.43 10.62 6.16
N SER A 139 27.48 11.53 6.47
CA SER A 139 26.94 12.52 5.52
C SER A 139 26.42 11.91 4.21
N THR A 140 25.93 10.68 4.27
CA THR A 140 25.24 10.06 3.16
C THR A 140 23.77 10.56 3.15
N ASN A 141 23.34 11.07 2.01
CA ASN A 141 22.01 11.65 1.86
C ASN A 141 21.04 10.63 1.25
#